data_f2fcf1953194f1183de294148d9a40b4
#
_entry.id   f2fcf1953194f1183de294148d9a40b4
#
_cell.length_a   1.000
_cell.length_b   1.000
_cell.length_c   1.000
_cell.angle_alpha   90.00
_cell.angle_beta   90.00
_cell.angle_gamma   90.00
#
_symmetry.space_group_name_H-M   'P 1'
#
loop_
_entity.id
_entity.type
_entity.pdbx_description
1 polymer ?
#
loop_
_entity_poly.entity_id
_entity_poly.type
_entity_poly.pdbx_seq_one_letter_code
_entity_poly.pdbx_strand_id
1 'polypeptide(L)'
;MKALLCILLFLPLHIIAQEKAQVSSEKFWEQLEAHCGNAYQGEITEGAVEGDSFTGKKLVMHVRSCDTNVIRIPFFVGEDKSRTWVLKMNDEKIISLKHDHRHKDGTEDDLTQYGGISSNHGLANLQMFPADAHTSEILPPASTNIWWFTIDETSLTYNLRRLGTDRLFTVRFDLTKTIETPDAPWGTKD
;
A
#
# COMPACT_ATOMS: atom_id res chain seq x y z
N MET A 1 3.21 -76.14 24.72
CA MET A 1 3.75 -75.06 23.94
C MET A 1 2.65 -74.05 23.79
N LYS A 2 2.77 -72.84 24.45
CA LYS A 2 1.79 -71.73 24.33
C LYS A 2 2.42 -70.68 23.40
N ALA A 3 1.80 -70.47 22.25
CA ALA A 3 2.23 -69.44 21.33
C ALA A 3 1.75 -68.02 21.82
N LEU A 4 2.67 -67.13 22.04
CA LEU A 4 2.39 -65.75 22.42
C LEU A 4 2.19 -64.93 21.14
N LEU A 5 0.97 -64.43 20.88
CA LEU A 5 0.64 -63.63 19.74
C LEU A 5 0.90 -62.16 20.08
N CYS A 6 2.01 -61.59 19.57
CA CYS A 6 2.28 -60.15 19.68
C CYS A 6 1.44 -59.40 18.66
N ILE A 7 0.43 -58.65 19.12
CA ILE A 7 -0.32 -57.71 18.30
C ILE A 7 0.44 -56.38 18.26
N LEU A 8 1.05 -56.06 17.12
CA LEU A 8 1.63 -54.72 16.86
C LEU A 8 0.48 -53.76 16.57
N LEU A 9 0.20 -52.88 17.51
CA LEU A 9 -0.68 -51.71 17.29
C LEU A 9 0.05 -50.66 16.44
N PHE A 10 -0.30 -50.54 15.18
CA PHE A 10 0.09 -49.41 14.34
C PHE A 10 -0.79 -48.19 14.70
N LEU A 11 -0.26 -47.25 15.48
CA LEU A 11 -0.86 -45.94 15.66
C LEU A 11 -0.56 -45.06 14.41
N PRO A 12 -1.59 -44.57 13.72
CA PRO A 12 -1.34 -43.63 12.61
C PRO A 12 -0.75 -42.32 13.15
N LEU A 13 0.46 -41.98 12.71
CA LEU A 13 1.07 -40.70 12.98
C LEU A 13 0.32 -39.66 12.15
N HIS A 14 -0.63 -38.95 12.77
CA HIS A 14 -1.22 -37.74 12.14
C HIS A 14 -0.18 -36.64 12.15
N ILE A 15 0.46 -36.42 11.00
CA ILE A 15 1.27 -35.21 10.77
C ILE A 15 0.26 -34.06 10.68
N ILE A 16 0.07 -33.34 11.79
CA ILE A 16 -0.62 -32.06 11.78
C ILE A 16 0.36 -31.08 11.12
N ALA A 17 0.13 -30.76 9.84
CA ALA A 17 0.81 -29.67 9.19
C ALA A 17 0.47 -28.40 9.98
N GLN A 18 1.44 -27.84 10.69
CA GLN A 18 1.28 -26.58 11.41
C GLN A 18 1.19 -25.49 10.37
N GLU A 19 -0.01 -24.98 10.09
CA GLU A 19 -0.23 -23.86 9.20
C GLU A 19 0.56 -22.67 9.75
N LYS A 20 1.49 -22.14 8.95
CA LYS A 20 2.31 -21.00 9.37
C LYS A 20 1.37 -19.80 9.56
N ALA A 21 1.30 -19.26 10.77
CA ALA A 21 0.45 -18.11 11.06
C ALA A 21 0.80 -16.95 10.12
N GLN A 22 -0.22 -16.44 9.42
CA GLN A 22 -0.09 -15.31 8.50
C GLN A 22 0.33 -14.06 9.27
N VAL A 23 1.35 -13.36 8.77
CA VAL A 23 1.84 -12.11 9.39
C VAL A 23 0.94 -10.91 9.06
N SER A 24 1.03 -9.85 9.87
CA SER A 24 0.13 -8.69 9.76
C SER A 24 0.18 -8.00 8.40
N SER A 25 1.35 -7.91 7.79
CA SER A 25 1.52 -7.31 6.46
C SER A 25 0.82 -8.10 5.34
N GLU A 26 0.76 -9.43 5.44
CA GLU A 26 -0.01 -10.24 4.49
C GLU A 26 -1.50 -9.97 4.61
N LYS A 27 -2.02 -9.83 5.84
CA LYS A 27 -3.43 -9.46 6.08
C LYS A 27 -3.76 -8.07 5.56
N PHE A 28 -2.86 -7.10 5.74
CA PHE A 28 -3.00 -5.77 5.16
C PHE A 28 -3.04 -5.84 3.63
N TRP A 29 -2.14 -6.63 3.03
CA TRP A 29 -2.06 -6.83 1.59
C TRP A 29 -3.35 -7.40 1.02
N GLU A 30 -3.88 -8.47 1.62
CA GLU A 30 -5.13 -9.11 1.20
C GLU A 30 -6.33 -8.15 1.28
N GLN A 31 -6.41 -7.33 2.35
CA GLN A 31 -7.45 -6.31 2.44
C GLN A 31 -7.34 -5.32 1.27
N LEU A 32 -6.13 -4.87 0.92
CA LEU A 32 -5.94 -3.96 -0.19
C LEU A 32 -6.24 -4.62 -1.55
N GLU A 33 -5.83 -5.88 -1.74
CA GLU A 33 -6.14 -6.68 -2.94
C GLU A 33 -7.63 -6.89 -3.16
N ALA A 34 -8.44 -6.98 -2.10
CA ALA A 34 -9.90 -7.11 -2.19
C ALA A 34 -10.56 -5.93 -2.92
N HIS A 35 -9.87 -4.79 -3.03
CA HIS A 35 -10.32 -3.60 -3.75
C HIS A 35 -9.76 -3.49 -5.17
N CYS A 36 -9.05 -4.52 -5.65
CA CYS A 36 -8.41 -4.49 -6.97
C CYS A 36 -9.44 -4.25 -8.10
N GLY A 37 -9.10 -3.34 -9.01
CA GLY A 37 -9.97 -2.88 -10.10
C GLY A 37 -10.96 -1.75 -9.70
N ASN A 38 -11.11 -1.44 -8.41
CA ASN A 38 -12.04 -0.44 -7.94
C ASN A 38 -11.39 0.95 -7.78
N ALA A 39 -12.17 2.00 -8.04
CA ALA A 39 -11.78 3.38 -7.81
C ALA A 39 -12.69 4.04 -6.77
N TYR A 40 -12.12 4.98 -6.02
CA TYR A 40 -12.77 5.65 -4.90
C TYR A 40 -12.44 7.14 -4.88
N GLN A 41 -13.46 7.95 -4.55
CA GLN A 41 -13.25 9.38 -4.34
C GLN A 41 -12.62 9.63 -2.97
N GLY A 42 -11.64 10.54 -2.94
CA GLY A 42 -10.93 10.95 -1.73
C GLY A 42 -11.38 12.31 -1.21
N GLU A 43 -11.17 12.51 0.08
CA GLU A 43 -11.38 13.77 0.78
C GLU A 43 -10.16 14.07 1.64
N ILE A 44 -9.66 15.32 1.61
CA ILE A 44 -8.61 15.75 2.54
C ILE A 44 -9.27 15.97 3.90
N THR A 45 -8.86 15.18 4.89
CA THR A 45 -9.38 15.27 6.26
C THR A 45 -8.44 16.04 7.18
N GLU A 46 -7.14 16.14 6.83
CA GLU A 46 -6.15 16.89 7.58
C GLU A 46 -5.10 17.50 6.63
N GLY A 47 -4.57 18.65 7.03
CA GLY A 47 -3.43 19.30 6.35
C GLY A 47 -3.78 19.93 5.00
N ALA A 48 -5.04 20.29 4.76
CA ALA A 48 -5.43 21.14 3.64
C ALA A 48 -4.73 22.50 3.74
N VAL A 49 -4.08 22.94 2.66
CA VAL A 49 -3.42 24.23 2.58
C VAL A 49 -3.92 24.96 1.34
N GLU A 50 -4.43 26.18 1.51
CA GLU A 50 -4.89 26.99 0.39
C GLU A 50 -3.76 27.21 -0.62
N GLY A 51 -4.04 26.97 -1.91
CA GLY A 51 -3.08 27.12 -2.99
C GLY A 51 -2.10 25.96 -3.18
N ASP A 52 -2.20 24.88 -2.40
CA ASP A 52 -1.42 23.67 -2.66
C ASP A 52 -1.96 22.91 -3.90
N SER A 53 -1.26 21.82 -4.27
CA SER A 53 -1.62 21.06 -5.46
C SER A 53 -2.89 20.19 -5.28
N PHE A 54 -3.44 20.06 -4.08
CA PHE A 54 -4.48 19.08 -3.72
C PHE A 54 -5.79 19.72 -3.31
N THR A 55 -5.73 20.79 -2.52
CA THR A 55 -6.89 21.44 -1.90
C THR A 55 -7.86 21.97 -2.95
N GLY A 56 -9.14 21.65 -2.80
CA GLY A 56 -10.20 22.07 -3.71
C GLY A 56 -10.30 21.27 -5.02
N LYS A 57 -9.44 20.25 -5.22
CA LYS A 57 -9.49 19.39 -6.39
C LYS A 57 -10.20 18.07 -6.10
N LYS A 58 -10.80 17.47 -7.13
CA LYS A 58 -11.31 16.11 -7.06
C LYS A 58 -10.13 15.15 -6.87
N LEU A 59 -10.14 14.38 -5.79
CA LEU A 59 -9.13 13.37 -5.50
C LEU A 59 -9.73 11.99 -5.77
N VAL A 60 -8.99 11.12 -6.45
CA VAL A 60 -9.41 9.76 -6.74
C VAL A 60 -8.22 8.83 -6.59
N MET A 61 -8.41 7.70 -5.90
CA MET A 61 -7.50 6.57 -5.98
C MET A 61 -8.14 5.46 -6.81
N HIS A 62 -7.32 4.68 -7.52
CA HIS A 62 -7.73 3.48 -8.23
C HIS A 62 -6.78 2.35 -7.87
N VAL A 63 -7.25 1.30 -7.19
CA VAL A 63 -6.46 0.09 -6.96
C VAL A 63 -6.38 -0.67 -8.28
N ARG A 64 -5.50 -0.20 -9.20
CA ARG A 64 -5.55 -0.53 -10.63
C ARG A 64 -5.03 -1.93 -10.96
N SER A 65 -3.90 -2.32 -10.37
CA SER A 65 -3.32 -3.64 -10.62
C SER A 65 -2.78 -4.25 -9.33
N CYS A 66 -3.00 -5.56 -9.21
CA CYS A 66 -2.59 -6.36 -8.06
C CYS A 66 -1.89 -7.62 -8.59
N ASP A 67 -0.60 -7.48 -8.84
CA ASP A 67 0.27 -8.61 -9.18
C ASP A 67 0.71 -9.30 -7.88
N THR A 68 1.25 -10.51 -7.96
CA THR A 68 1.60 -11.33 -6.79
C THR A 68 2.31 -10.57 -5.66
N ASN A 69 3.22 -9.65 -5.99
CA ASN A 69 4.02 -8.91 -5.01
C ASN A 69 4.03 -7.40 -5.27
N VAL A 70 3.14 -6.90 -6.13
CA VAL A 70 3.10 -5.47 -6.49
C VAL A 70 1.65 -5.01 -6.62
N ILE A 71 1.27 -4.00 -5.86
CA ILE A 71 0.00 -3.29 -6.03
C ILE A 71 0.31 -1.87 -6.51
N ARG A 72 -0.38 -1.43 -7.57
CA ARG A 72 -0.27 -0.07 -8.12
C ARG A 72 -1.58 0.66 -7.92
N ILE A 73 -1.49 1.82 -7.30
CA ILE A 73 -2.64 2.66 -6.97
C ILE A 73 -2.41 4.05 -7.54
N PRO A 74 -2.83 4.34 -8.78
CA PRO A 74 -2.88 5.70 -9.30
C PRO A 74 -3.67 6.62 -8.36
N PHE A 75 -3.10 7.81 -8.12
CA PHE A 75 -3.72 8.87 -7.33
C PHE A 75 -3.91 10.11 -8.20
N PHE A 76 -5.14 10.36 -8.59
CA PHE A 76 -5.54 11.45 -9.48
C PHE A 76 -5.89 12.69 -8.68
N VAL A 77 -5.44 13.84 -9.17
CA VAL A 77 -5.66 15.16 -8.54
C VAL A 77 -6.24 16.11 -9.60
N GLY A 78 -7.55 16.16 -9.72
CA GLY A 78 -8.22 16.80 -10.86
C GLY A 78 -7.80 16.13 -12.17
N GLU A 79 -7.24 16.90 -13.10
CA GLU A 79 -6.75 16.40 -14.39
C GLU A 79 -5.31 15.87 -14.35
N ASP A 80 -4.64 15.96 -13.20
CA ASP A 80 -3.28 15.47 -13.04
C ASP A 80 -3.30 13.95 -12.77
N LYS A 81 -2.76 13.19 -13.73
CA LYS A 81 -2.66 11.73 -13.73
C LYS A 81 -1.20 11.25 -13.52
N SER A 82 -0.33 12.11 -12.98
CA SER A 82 1.11 11.85 -12.87
C SER A 82 1.49 10.84 -11.77
N ARG A 83 0.65 10.63 -10.74
CA ARG A 83 1.03 9.98 -9.50
C ARG A 83 0.51 8.57 -9.41
N THR A 84 1.39 7.62 -9.02
CA THR A 84 1.00 6.25 -8.66
C THR A 84 1.73 5.82 -7.39
N TRP A 85 0.99 5.37 -6.39
CA TRP A 85 1.57 4.65 -5.27
C TRP A 85 1.87 3.22 -5.72
N VAL A 86 3.12 2.79 -5.57
CA VAL A 86 3.58 1.45 -5.89
C VAL A 86 3.99 0.77 -4.58
N LEU A 87 3.17 -0.19 -4.13
CA LEU A 87 3.51 -1.04 -3.00
C LEU A 87 4.16 -2.32 -3.53
N LYS A 88 5.25 -2.74 -2.88
CA LYS A 88 5.91 -4.03 -3.17
C LYS A 88 6.13 -4.79 -1.88
N MET A 89 5.77 -6.07 -1.86
CA MET A 89 6.03 -6.96 -0.73
C MET A 89 7.18 -7.91 -1.10
N ASN A 90 8.21 -7.99 -0.25
CA ASN A 90 9.34 -8.89 -0.45
C ASN A 90 9.08 -10.30 0.13
N ASP A 91 10.06 -11.20 0.02
CA ASP A 91 9.94 -12.57 0.52
C ASP A 91 9.80 -12.66 2.05
N GLU A 92 10.38 -11.69 2.78
CA GLU A 92 10.23 -11.55 4.23
C GLU A 92 8.91 -10.89 4.64
N LYS A 93 8.02 -10.63 3.69
CA LYS A 93 6.71 -9.98 3.90
C LYS A 93 6.81 -8.54 4.43
N ILE A 94 7.92 -7.87 4.13
CA ILE A 94 8.09 -6.44 4.38
C ILE A 94 7.60 -5.66 3.15
N ILE A 95 6.79 -4.63 3.39
CA ILE A 95 6.22 -3.81 2.33
C ILE A 95 7.04 -2.53 2.15
N SER A 96 7.29 -2.15 0.91
CA SER A 96 7.81 -0.84 0.52
C SER A 96 6.74 -0.03 -0.20
N LEU A 97 6.77 1.28 -0.05
CA LEU A 97 5.98 2.26 -0.79
C LEU A 97 6.91 3.14 -1.62
N LYS A 98 6.61 3.27 -2.91
CA LYS A 98 7.23 4.24 -3.80
C LYS A 98 6.18 5.11 -4.47
N HIS A 99 6.50 6.40 -4.63
CA HIS A 99 5.72 7.34 -5.40
C HIS A 99 6.31 7.39 -6.82
N ASP A 100 5.63 6.75 -7.76
CA ASP A 100 5.99 6.81 -9.18
C ASP A 100 5.31 8.03 -9.80
N HIS A 101 6.12 8.97 -10.28
CA HIS A 101 5.64 10.17 -10.96
C HIS A 101 6.06 10.15 -12.42
N ARG A 102 5.12 10.49 -13.30
CA ARG A 102 5.30 10.45 -14.75
C ARG A 102 4.83 11.75 -15.40
N HIS A 103 5.57 12.18 -16.43
CA HIS A 103 5.09 13.19 -17.37
C HIS A 103 3.97 12.64 -18.27
N LYS A 104 3.27 13.53 -18.99
CA LYS A 104 2.17 13.14 -19.90
C LYS A 104 2.60 12.18 -21.01
N ASP A 105 3.86 12.25 -21.46
CA ASP A 105 4.45 11.38 -22.47
C ASP A 105 4.87 10.01 -21.91
N GLY A 106 4.73 9.82 -20.57
CA GLY A 106 5.06 8.59 -19.87
C GLY A 106 6.51 8.47 -19.38
N THR A 107 7.34 9.47 -19.66
CA THR A 107 8.70 9.52 -19.09
C THR A 107 8.65 9.78 -17.58
N GLU A 108 9.68 9.35 -16.86
CA GLU A 108 9.81 9.59 -15.42
C GLU A 108 10.01 11.08 -15.13
N ASP A 109 9.36 11.58 -14.08
CA ASP A 109 9.61 12.91 -13.52
C ASP A 109 10.95 12.90 -12.77
N ASP A 110 11.61 14.05 -12.67
CA ASP A 110 12.86 14.22 -11.91
C ASP A 110 12.71 13.84 -10.44
N LEU A 111 11.52 14.08 -9.86
CA LEU A 111 11.17 13.68 -8.49
C LEU A 111 10.22 12.48 -8.50
N THR A 112 10.76 11.32 -8.79
CA THR A 112 10.02 10.05 -8.80
C THR A 112 10.68 8.99 -7.93
N GLN A 113 9.98 7.88 -7.63
CA GLN A 113 10.45 6.73 -6.85
C GLN A 113 10.90 7.07 -5.42
N TYR A 114 10.54 8.25 -4.88
CA TYR A 114 10.71 8.52 -3.46
C TYR A 114 9.69 7.74 -2.63
N GLY A 115 9.97 7.50 -1.36
CA GLY A 115 9.12 6.72 -0.47
C GLY A 115 9.90 6.11 0.68
N GLY A 116 9.52 4.90 1.08
CA GLY A 116 10.15 4.23 2.19
C GLY A 116 9.82 2.74 2.29
N ILE A 117 10.39 2.10 3.29
CA ILE A 117 10.23 0.67 3.57
C ILE A 117 9.73 0.50 4.99
N SER A 118 8.73 -0.35 5.20
CA SER A 118 8.28 -0.71 6.55
C SER A 118 9.43 -1.33 7.34
N SER A 119 9.60 -0.91 8.59
CA SER A 119 10.64 -1.43 9.49
C SER A 119 10.30 -2.81 10.07
N ASN A 120 9.06 -3.26 9.93
CA ASN A 120 8.55 -4.55 10.40
C ASN A 120 7.23 -4.89 9.67
N HIS A 121 6.52 -5.97 10.09
CA HIS A 121 5.27 -6.38 9.47
C HIS A 121 4.06 -5.46 9.74
N GLY A 122 4.23 -4.38 10.50
CA GLY A 122 3.15 -3.44 10.82
C GLY A 122 1.97 -4.09 11.55
N LEU A 123 0.78 -3.56 11.28
CA LEU A 123 -0.51 -4.12 11.71
C LEU A 123 -1.31 -4.56 10.48
N ALA A 124 -2.30 -5.42 10.70
CA ALA A 124 -3.20 -5.86 9.63
C ALA A 124 -3.97 -4.69 8.98
N ASN A 125 -4.15 -3.59 9.68
CA ASN A 125 -4.88 -2.41 9.22
C ASN A 125 -4.00 -1.15 9.12
N LEU A 126 -2.68 -1.26 9.31
CA LEU A 126 -1.76 -0.12 9.23
C LEU A 126 -0.36 -0.55 8.76
N GLN A 127 0.16 0.13 7.73
CA GLN A 127 1.54 -0.01 7.27
C GLN A 127 2.21 1.36 7.19
N MET A 128 3.41 1.48 7.78
CA MET A 128 4.18 2.72 7.86
C MET A 128 5.47 2.59 7.04
N PHE A 129 5.82 3.69 6.36
CA PHE A 129 6.94 3.77 5.42
C PHE A 129 7.81 5.00 5.74
N PRO A 130 8.73 4.92 6.71
CA PRO A 130 9.71 5.98 6.93
C PRO A 130 10.55 6.20 5.66
N ALA A 131 10.88 7.46 5.37
CA ALA A 131 11.68 7.83 4.21
C ALA A 131 12.99 7.03 4.17
N ASP A 132 13.29 6.46 3.01
CA ASP A 132 14.53 5.70 2.79
C ASP A 132 15.70 6.58 2.36
N ALA A 133 16.89 5.97 2.21
CA ALA A 133 18.10 6.68 1.82
C ALA A 133 17.97 7.34 0.44
N HIS A 134 17.33 6.66 -0.52
CA HIS A 134 17.08 7.21 -1.85
C HIS A 134 16.21 8.47 -1.77
N THR A 135 15.15 8.44 -0.97
CA THR A 135 14.30 9.62 -0.74
C THR A 135 15.08 10.78 -0.15
N SER A 136 15.97 10.49 0.82
CA SER A 136 16.79 11.51 1.46
C SER A 136 17.79 12.13 0.49
N GLU A 137 18.27 11.38 -0.48
CA GLU A 137 19.19 11.85 -1.53
C GLU A 137 18.50 12.75 -2.55
N ILE A 138 17.38 12.29 -3.14
CA ILE A 138 16.71 13.03 -4.25
C ILE A 138 15.78 14.13 -3.75
N LEU A 139 15.28 14.04 -2.51
CA LEU A 139 14.33 14.97 -1.91
C LEU A 139 14.69 15.24 -0.44
N PRO A 140 15.82 15.93 -0.14
CA PRO A 140 16.31 16.14 1.23
C PRO A 140 15.27 16.69 2.21
N PRO A 141 14.35 17.61 1.83
CA PRO A 141 13.29 18.05 2.73
C PRO A 141 12.31 16.96 3.17
N ALA A 142 12.26 15.83 2.46
CA ALA A 142 11.41 14.69 2.80
C ALA A 142 12.15 13.58 3.58
N SER A 143 13.41 13.76 3.94
CA SER A 143 14.22 12.77 4.67
C SER A 143 13.63 12.36 6.02
N THR A 144 12.78 13.18 6.62
CA THR A 144 12.08 12.89 7.88
C THR A 144 10.58 12.59 7.67
N ASN A 145 10.15 12.36 6.42
CA ASN A 145 8.80 11.98 6.15
C ASN A 145 8.53 10.55 6.62
N ILE A 146 7.33 10.35 7.17
CA ILE A 146 6.72 9.04 7.34
C ILE A 146 5.42 9.06 6.56
N TRP A 147 5.27 8.14 5.63
CA TRP A 147 4.00 7.85 5.00
C TRP A 147 3.37 6.64 5.66
N TRP A 148 2.04 6.56 5.66
CA TRP A 148 1.35 5.34 6.08
C TRP A 148 -0.02 5.22 5.44
N PHE A 149 -0.46 3.98 5.30
CA PHE A 149 -1.85 3.67 4.99
C PHE A 149 -2.53 3.07 6.20
N THR A 150 -3.79 3.44 6.41
CA THR A 150 -4.70 2.65 7.23
C THR A 150 -5.82 2.11 6.35
N ILE A 151 -6.34 0.92 6.68
CA ILE A 151 -7.46 0.31 5.97
C ILE A 151 -8.38 -0.38 6.97
N ASP A 152 -9.69 -0.22 6.79
CA ASP A 152 -10.73 -0.97 7.48
C ASP A 152 -11.85 -1.32 6.48
N GLU A 153 -12.95 -1.92 6.95
CA GLU A 153 -14.07 -2.34 6.11
C GLU A 153 -14.74 -1.18 5.34
N THR A 154 -14.56 0.05 5.77
CA THR A 154 -15.28 1.24 5.26
C THR A 154 -14.39 2.28 4.63
N SER A 155 -13.10 2.29 4.98
CA SER A 155 -12.22 3.38 4.59
C SER A 155 -10.76 2.95 4.42
N LEU A 156 -10.09 3.65 3.50
CA LEU A 156 -8.64 3.68 3.40
C LEU A 156 -8.17 5.11 3.60
N THR A 157 -7.08 5.31 4.36
CA THR A 157 -6.41 6.61 4.42
C THR A 157 -4.99 6.51 3.88
N TYR A 158 -4.59 7.52 3.12
CA TYR A 158 -3.20 7.80 2.83
C TYR A 158 -2.76 9.00 3.66
N ASN A 159 -1.64 8.86 4.32
CA ASN A 159 -1.17 9.83 5.30
C ASN A 159 0.30 10.17 5.08
N LEU A 160 0.69 11.38 5.43
CA LEU A 160 2.06 11.89 5.48
C LEU A 160 2.26 12.72 6.74
N ARG A 161 3.31 12.45 7.49
CA ARG A 161 3.87 13.33 8.52
C ARG A 161 5.33 13.60 8.21
N ARG A 162 5.74 14.88 8.31
CA ARG A 162 7.17 15.25 8.31
C ARG A 162 7.58 15.55 9.74
N LEU A 163 8.42 14.69 10.32
CA LEU A 163 8.90 14.85 11.69
C LEU A 163 9.70 16.13 11.84
N GLY A 164 9.57 16.78 13.01
CA GLY A 164 10.21 18.05 13.32
C GLY A 164 9.54 19.27 12.67
N THR A 165 8.37 19.10 12.03
CA THR A 165 7.57 20.16 11.42
C THR A 165 6.09 19.97 11.71
N ASP A 166 5.27 20.97 11.37
CA ASP A 166 3.80 20.88 11.46
C ASP A 166 3.16 20.22 10.23
N ARG A 167 3.95 19.81 9.22
CA ARG A 167 3.41 19.22 8.00
C ARG A 167 2.77 17.87 8.30
N LEU A 168 1.46 17.83 8.15
CA LEU A 168 0.60 16.66 8.17
C LEU A 168 -0.29 16.71 6.94
N PHE A 169 -0.62 15.57 6.37
CA PHE A 169 -1.55 15.48 5.24
C PHE A 169 -2.25 14.13 5.29
N THR A 170 -3.57 14.13 5.23
CA THR A 170 -4.40 12.92 5.23
C THR A 170 -5.48 13.03 4.16
N VAL A 171 -5.55 12.02 3.31
CA VAL A 171 -6.67 11.80 2.39
C VAL A 171 -7.38 10.52 2.82
N ARG A 172 -8.70 10.60 2.99
CA ARG A 172 -9.57 9.47 3.28
C ARG A 172 -10.40 9.12 2.05
N PHE A 173 -10.52 7.82 1.77
CA PHE A 173 -11.33 7.25 0.70
C PHE A 173 -12.43 6.37 1.31
N ASP A 174 -13.68 6.57 0.89
CA ASP A 174 -14.84 5.78 1.31
C ASP A 174 -14.90 4.49 0.47
N LEU A 175 -14.49 3.36 1.04
CA LEU A 175 -14.45 2.06 0.39
C LEU A 175 -15.84 1.44 0.17
N THR A 176 -16.87 2.02 0.77
CA THR A 176 -18.27 1.55 0.58
C THR A 176 -18.89 2.05 -0.72
N LYS A 177 -18.24 3.00 -1.39
CA LYS A 177 -18.77 3.67 -2.60
C LYS A 177 -17.75 3.69 -3.72
N THR A 178 -17.80 2.72 -4.59
CA THR A 178 -17.01 2.74 -5.83
C THR A 178 -17.51 3.83 -6.78
N ILE A 179 -16.59 4.37 -7.56
CA ILE A 179 -16.89 5.29 -8.66
C ILE A 179 -16.45 4.66 -9.98
N GLU A 180 -16.85 5.26 -11.10
CA GLU A 180 -16.34 4.88 -12.41
C GLU A 180 -14.81 4.98 -12.43
N THR A 181 -14.17 3.93 -12.95
CA THR A 181 -12.70 3.87 -13.02
C THR A 181 -12.17 4.97 -13.95
N PRO A 182 -11.19 5.76 -13.49
CA PRO A 182 -10.57 6.76 -14.35
C PRO A 182 -9.81 6.12 -15.52
N ASP A 183 -9.57 6.91 -16.57
CA ASP A 183 -8.59 6.54 -17.58
C ASP A 183 -7.22 6.23 -16.96
N ALA A 184 -6.37 5.54 -17.72
CA ALA A 184 -5.02 5.18 -17.27
C ALA A 184 -4.22 6.38 -16.76
N PRO A 185 -3.36 6.19 -15.73
CA PRO A 185 -2.38 7.20 -15.35
C PRO A 185 -1.34 7.38 -16.46
N TRP A 186 -0.67 8.52 -16.45
CA TRP A 186 0.40 8.78 -17.41
C TRP A 186 1.48 7.70 -17.35
N GLY A 187 2.02 7.33 -18.50
CA GLY A 187 3.04 6.28 -18.63
C GLY A 187 2.50 4.84 -18.62
N THR A 188 1.20 4.65 -18.50
CA THR A 188 0.58 3.33 -18.62
C THR A 188 -0.12 3.21 -19.98
N LYS A 189 0.09 2.08 -20.67
CA LYS A 189 -0.68 1.72 -21.88
C LYS A 189 -1.89 0.91 -21.42
N ASP A 190 -3.08 1.24 -21.93
CA ASP A 190 -4.29 0.42 -21.81
C ASP A 190 -4.19 -0.84 -22.64
#